data_637ba91b695d4f78b086e36acc1691c9
#
_entry.id   637ba91b695d4f78b086e36acc1691c9
#
_cell.length_a   1.000
_cell.length_b   1.000
_cell.length_c   1.000
_cell.angle_alpha   90.00
_cell.angle_beta   90.00
_cell.angle_gamma   90.00
#
_symmetry.space_group_name_H-M   'P 1'
#
loop_
_entity.id
_entity.type
_entity.pdbx_description
1 polymer ?
#
loop_
_entity_poly.entity_id
_entity_poly.type
_entity_poly.pdbx_seq_one_letter_code
_entity_poly.pdbx_strand_id
1 'polypeptide(L)'
;MYKYYEINEHGNNIRCKIYYKEKMTAEKAIIYCTGFAGHKDNNAAKEFAEKVLSKYKDVIVLVFNWPAHGDDIKKKLDLNDCDAYLEQVIAALRGFGVQTMYSYATSFGGYLVLKYISEHGNPFRKIALRCPAVDMYDVLTRSIMKNDEYDRIMKGKDVQVGFDRKIIVTRKLLDELKTNDIRQRDYLEEAENILIIHGTADEVVPFDSSRAFAENNVIDFIPVEKADHRFQNPAHRSAANKYTLEFFDMQ
;
A
#
# COMPACT_ATOMS: atom_id res chain seq x y z
N MET A 1 -3.30 21.17 5.77
CA MET A 1 -2.78 20.96 7.14
C MET A 1 -2.58 19.47 7.39
N TYR A 2 -1.87 19.08 8.46
CA TYR A 2 -1.81 17.69 8.89
C TYR A 2 -1.73 17.60 10.42
N LYS A 3 -2.07 16.41 10.95
CA LYS A 3 -1.91 16.05 12.36
C LYS A 3 -1.38 14.63 12.46
N TYR A 4 -0.49 14.38 13.41
CA TYR A 4 -0.13 13.03 13.83
C TYR A 4 -1.22 12.47 14.73
N TYR A 5 -1.53 11.21 14.54
CA TYR A 5 -2.54 10.49 15.30
C TYR A 5 -2.04 9.07 15.61
N GLU A 6 -2.38 8.55 16.76
CA GLU A 6 -2.03 7.19 17.18
C GLU A 6 -3.31 6.41 17.47
N ILE A 7 -3.40 5.21 16.90
CA ILE A 7 -4.46 4.26 17.23
C ILE A 7 -3.87 3.27 18.23
N ASN A 8 -4.39 3.30 19.45
CA ASN A 8 -3.93 2.47 20.56
C ASN A 8 -5.02 1.47 20.92
N GLU A 9 -5.11 0.38 20.16
CA GLU A 9 -6.16 -0.64 20.32
C GLU A 9 -5.58 -2.05 20.20
N HIS A 10 -6.15 -3.00 20.92
CA HIS A 10 -5.78 -4.41 20.87
C HIS A 10 -4.27 -4.70 21.02
N GLY A 11 -3.57 -3.88 21.82
CA GLY A 11 -2.13 -4.00 22.03
C GLY A 11 -1.25 -3.46 20.91
N ASN A 12 -1.83 -2.83 19.89
CA ASN A 12 -1.11 -2.14 18.82
C ASN A 12 -1.00 -0.64 19.12
N ASN A 13 0.06 -0.01 18.61
CA ASN A 13 0.22 1.44 18.57
C ASN A 13 0.52 1.83 17.11
N ILE A 14 -0.54 2.14 16.36
CA ILE A 14 -0.42 2.46 14.93
C ILE A 14 -0.21 3.95 14.76
N ARG A 15 0.94 4.32 14.22
CA ARG A 15 1.31 5.72 14.00
C ARG A 15 0.82 6.20 12.65
N CYS A 16 -0.07 7.20 12.69
CA CYS A 16 -0.73 7.77 11.52
C CYS A 16 -0.36 9.23 11.32
N LYS A 17 -0.52 9.69 10.08
CA LYS A 17 -0.50 11.10 9.69
C LYS A 17 -1.74 11.38 8.87
N ILE A 18 -2.58 12.27 9.35
CA ILE A 18 -3.84 12.63 8.71
C ILE A 18 -3.70 14.01 8.10
N TYR A 19 -3.89 14.10 6.79
CA TYR A 19 -3.95 15.34 6.04
C TYR A 19 -5.41 15.77 5.86
N TYR A 20 -5.70 17.03 6.11
CA TYR A 20 -7.04 17.60 6.03
C TYR A 20 -6.99 19.09 5.66
N LYS A 21 -8.09 19.64 5.19
CA LYS A 21 -8.17 21.06 4.79
C LYS A 21 -8.56 21.96 5.96
N GLU A 22 -9.72 21.75 6.55
CA GLU A 22 -10.29 22.59 7.62
C GLU A 22 -10.43 21.81 8.93
N LYS A 23 -10.97 20.60 8.88
CA LYS A 23 -11.21 19.74 10.04
C LYS A 23 -10.84 18.27 9.72
N MET A 24 -10.56 17.50 10.76
CA MET A 24 -10.22 16.07 10.61
C MET A 24 -11.44 15.17 10.35
N THR A 25 -12.66 15.67 10.59
CA THR A 25 -13.89 14.94 10.31
C THR A 25 -14.30 15.20 8.86
N ALA A 26 -14.54 14.14 8.10
CA ALA A 26 -14.96 14.21 6.70
C ALA A 26 -15.81 12.98 6.36
N GLU A 27 -16.70 13.11 5.37
CA GLU A 27 -17.48 11.96 4.88
C GLU A 27 -16.64 10.97 4.08
N LYS A 28 -15.56 11.45 3.46
CA LYS A 28 -14.70 10.66 2.60
C LYS A 28 -13.28 10.57 3.18
N ALA A 29 -12.66 9.42 3.05
CA ALA A 29 -11.24 9.25 3.37
C ALA A 29 -10.51 8.46 2.30
N ILE A 30 -9.23 8.79 2.11
CA ILE A 30 -8.30 7.97 1.35
C ILE A 30 -7.27 7.41 2.31
N ILE A 31 -7.11 6.09 2.35
CA ILE A 31 -6.02 5.42 3.05
C ILE A 31 -4.87 5.28 2.06
N TYR A 32 -3.74 5.93 2.34
CA TYR A 32 -2.52 5.78 1.56
C TYR A 32 -1.64 4.68 2.17
N CYS A 33 -1.57 3.53 1.50
CA CYS A 33 -0.82 2.35 1.90
C CYS A 33 0.57 2.35 1.27
N THR A 34 1.60 2.55 2.09
CA THR A 34 2.99 2.64 1.61
C THR A 34 3.57 1.26 1.24
N GLY A 35 4.59 1.25 0.39
CA GLY A 35 5.35 0.06 0.03
C GLY A 35 6.30 -0.44 1.13
N PHE A 36 7.04 -1.51 0.83
CA PHE A 36 8.03 -2.12 1.73
C PHE A 36 9.09 -1.09 2.17
N ALA A 37 9.35 -1.06 3.46
CA ALA A 37 10.22 -0.07 4.12
C ALA A 37 9.77 1.40 3.97
N GLY A 38 8.53 1.65 3.51
CA GLY A 38 7.92 2.97 3.48
C GLY A 38 7.56 3.48 4.88
N HIS A 39 7.06 4.71 4.97
CA HIS A 39 6.63 5.31 6.23
C HIS A 39 5.63 6.46 6.00
N LYS A 40 4.89 6.81 7.06
CA LYS A 40 3.84 7.84 7.04
C LYS A 40 4.30 9.25 6.63
N ASP A 41 5.60 9.54 6.76
CA ASP A 41 6.18 10.86 6.47
C ASP A 41 6.86 10.94 5.09
N ASN A 42 6.55 10.03 4.16
CA ASN A 42 7.15 10.07 2.83
C ASN A 42 6.60 11.22 1.96
N ASN A 43 7.46 11.77 1.11
CA ASN A 43 7.12 12.91 0.26
C ASN A 43 6.04 12.59 -0.78
N ALA A 44 6.02 11.37 -1.33
CA ALA A 44 5.02 10.99 -2.33
C ALA A 44 3.60 10.99 -1.74
N ALA A 45 3.44 10.52 -0.51
CA ALA A 45 2.16 10.58 0.19
C ALA A 45 1.73 12.03 0.50
N LYS A 46 2.70 12.87 0.88
CA LYS A 46 2.45 14.32 1.10
C LYS A 46 1.97 14.98 -0.20
N GLU A 47 2.70 14.82 -1.31
CA GLU A 47 2.36 15.40 -2.61
C GLU A 47 0.98 14.92 -3.08
N PHE A 48 0.67 13.64 -2.90
CA PHE A 48 -0.66 13.09 -3.21
C PHE A 48 -1.75 13.73 -2.35
N ALA A 49 -1.56 13.78 -1.04
CA ALA A 49 -2.52 14.37 -0.10
C ALA A 49 -2.78 15.87 -0.41
N GLU A 50 -1.74 16.64 -0.70
CA GLU A 50 -1.87 18.05 -1.09
C GLU A 50 -2.70 18.20 -2.37
N LYS A 51 -2.51 17.33 -3.36
CA LYS A 51 -3.27 17.31 -4.61
C LYS A 51 -4.74 16.94 -4.39
N VAL A 52 -5.02 15.94 -3.55
CA VAL A 52 -6.38 15.58 -3.12
C VAL A 52 -7.08 16.77 -2.48
N LEU A 53 -6.46 17.37 -1.46
CA LEU A 53 -7.05 18.44 -0.68
C LEU A 53 -7.20 19.77 -1.47
N SER A 54 -6.44 19.93 -2.55
CA SER A 54 -6.64 21.06 -3.47
C SER A 54 -7.88 20.90 -4.34
N LYS A 55 -8.22 19.65 -4.71
CA LYS A 55 -9.31 19.33 -5.62
C LYS A 55 -10.64 19.10 -4.90
N TYR A 56 -10.61 18.45 -3.73
CA TYR A 56 -11.82 18.04 -2.99
C TYR A 56 -11.90 18.73 -1.63
N LYS A 57 -13.14 18.95 -1.13
CA LYS A 57 -13.36 19.67 0.13
C LYS A 57 -13.57 18.74 1.32
N ASP A 58 -14.47 17.81 1.21
CA ASP A 58 -14.88 16.94 2.32
C ASP A 58 -14.19 15.58 2.27
N VAL A 59 -12.85 15.62 2.34
CA VAL A 59 -11.99 14.44 2.29
C VAL A 59 -10.80 14.61 3.22
N ILE A 60 -10.39 13.51 3.84
CA ILE A 60 -9.10 13.39 4.54
C ILE A 60 -8.24 12.33 3.88
N VAL A 61 -6.92 12.47 3.99
CA VAL A 61 -5.96 11.44 3.57
C VAL A 61 -5.20 10.96 4.78
N LEU A 62 -5.33 9.67 5.10
CA LEU A 62 -4.63 9.03 6.19
C LEU A 62 -3.49 8.19 5.64
N VAL A 63 -2.29 8.39 6.17
CA VAL A 63 -1.10 7.59 5.92
C VAL A 63 -0.66 6.98 7.24
N PHE A 64 -0.37 5.70 7.27
CA PHE A 64 0.07 5.03 8.50
C PHE A 64 1.34 4.21 8.25
N ASN A 65 2.03 3.86 9.33
CA ASN A 65 3.11 2.90 9.27
C ASN A 65 2.56 1.49 9.37
N TRP A 66 2.95 0.62 8.44
CA TRP A 66 2.79 -0.82 8.60
C TRP A 66 3.60 -1.33 9.80
N PRO A 67 3.30 -2.52 10.36
CA PRO A 67 4.13 -3.16 11.38
C PRO A 67 5.60 -3.19 10.97
N ALA A 68 6.48 -2.86 11.88
CA ALA A 68 7.93 -2.76 11.68
C ALA A 68 8.41 -1.66 10.70
N HIS A 69 7.53 -0.78 10.22
CA HIS A 69 7.88 0.30 9.30
C HIS A 69 8.02 1.65 10.02
N GLY A 70 8.92 2.49 9.51
CA GLY A 70 9.11 3.85 10.02
C GLY A 70 9.48 3.88 11.50
N ASP A 71 8.66 4.55 12.30
CA ASP A 71 8.79 4.67 13.76
C ASP A 71 7.81 3.73 14.51
N ASP A 72 7.36 2.65 13.87
CA ASP A 72 6.53 1.63 14.50
C ASP A 72 7.23 0.92 15.67
N ILE A 73 6.46 0.50 16.67
CA ILE A 73 6.99 -0.18 17.85
C ILE A 73 7.36 -1.64 17.61
N LYS A 74 6.69 -2.31 16.68
CA LYS A 74 6.99 -3.68 16.29
C LYS A 74 8.31 -3.72 15.53
N LYS A 75 9.08 -4.77 15.72
CA LYS A 75 10.42 -4.91 15.13
C LYS A 75 10.46 -5.91 13.98
N LYS A 76 9.50 -6.82 13.93
CA LYS A 76 9.40 -7.85 12.89
C LYS A 76 8.11 -7.65 12.10
N LEU A 77 8.19 -7.87 10.80
CA LEU A 77 7.03 -7.83 9.92
C LEU A 77 6.30 -9.17 9.97
N ASP A 78 4.98 -9.10 10.13
CA ASP A 78 4.06 -10.24 10.16
C ASP A 78 2.80 -9.87 9.37
N LEU A 79 2.27 -10.76 8.54
CA LEU A 79 1.12 -10.44 7.69
C LEU A 79 -0.18 -10.30 8.48
N ASN A 80 -0.37 -11.09 9.54
CA ASN A 80 -1.56 -10.96 10.40
C ASN A 80 -1.57 -9.62 11.12
N ASP A 81 -0.40 -9.12 11.53
CA ASP A 81 -0.28 -7.78 12.10
C ASP A 81 -0.62 -6.70 11.06
N CYS A 82 -0.29 -6.92 9.78
CA CYS A 82 -0.66 -5.98 8.72
C CYS A 82 -2.18 -5.91 8.54
N ASP A 83 -2.85 -7.04 8.53
CA ASP A 83 -4.33 -7.11 8.43
C ASP A 83 -4.97 -6.40 9.63
N ALA A 84 -4.52 -6.71 10.86
CA ALA A 84 -5.02 -6.07 12.07
C ALA A 84 -4.80 -4.55 12.07
N TYR A 85 -3.66 -4.05 11.54
CA TYR A 85 -3.41 -2.62 11.41
C TYR A 85 -4.38 -1.96 10.44
N LEU A 86 -4.59 -2.56 9.26
CA LEU A 86 -5.52 -2.00 8.27
C LEU A 86 -6.95 -2.00 8.80
N GLU A 87 -7.38 -3.06 9.47
CA GLU A 87 -8.70 -3.15 10.11
C GLU A 87 -8.91 -2.05 11.15
N GLN A 88 -7.93 -1.84 12.05
CA GLN A 88 -8.00 -0.78 13.07
C GLN A 88 -7.98 0.63 12.46
N VAL A 89 -7.24 0.85 11.38
CA VAL A 89 -7.26 2.12 10.63
C VAL A 89 -8.63 2.37 10.02
N ILE A 90 -9.25 1.36 9.41
CA ILE A 90 -10.61 1.44 8.86
C ILE A 90 -11.62 1.74 9.96
N ALA A 91 -11.54 1.05 11.11
CA ALA A 91 -12.42 1.27 12.26
C ALA A 91 -12.28 2.69 12.83
N ALA A 92 -11.05 3.19 12.98
CA ALA A 92 -10.78 4.54 13.44
C ALA A 92 -11.37 5.61 12.49
N LEU A 93 -11.26 5.43 11.17
CA LEU A 93 -11.87 6.33 10.19
C LEU A 93 -13.40 6.33 10.28
N ARG A 94 -14.02 5.17 10.47
CA ARG A 94 -15.46 5.09 10.74
C ARG A 94 -15.84 5.83 12.02
N GLY A 95 -15.01 5.73 13.06
CA GLY A 95 -15.15 6.51 14.30
C GLY A 95 -15.05 8.03 14.10
N PHE A 96 -14.35 8.50 13.07
CA PHE A 96 -14.32 9.92 12.67
C PHE A 96 -15.52 10.36 11.82
N GLY A 97 -16.48 9.46 11.55
CA GLY A 97 -17.67 9.73 10.74
C GLY A 97 -17.47 9.51 9.24
N VAL A 98 -16.37 8.89 8.83
CA VAL A 98 -16.13 8.56 7.42
C VAL A 98 -17.13 7.49 6.96
N GLN A 99 -17.86 7.79 5.90
CA GLN A 99 -18.84 6.91 5.29
C GLN A 99 -18.29 6.20 4.03
N THR A 100 -17.43 6.89 3.27
CA THR A 100 -16.87 6.37 2.03
C THR A 100 -15.35 6.37 2.10
N MET A 101 -14.74 5.19 1.88
CA MET A 101 -13.30 5.02 1.89
C MET A 101 -12.77 4.65 0.52
N TYR A 102 -11.58 5.15 0.23
CA TYR A 102 -10.77 4.84 -0.95
C TYR A 102 -9.40 4.37 -0.48
N SER A 103 -8.73 3.55 -1.30
CA SER A 103 -7.34 3.16 -1.03
C SER A 103 -6.44 3.56 -2.19
N TYR A 104 -5.33 4.25 -1.89
CA TYR A 104 -4.22 4.39 -2.81
C TYR A 104 -3.02 3.66 -2.25
N ALA A 105 -2.66 2.54 -2.87
CA ALA A 105 -1.66 1.64 -2.34
C ALA A 105 -0.48 1.45 -3.32
N THR A 106 0.74 1.33 -2.78
CA THR A 106 1.94 1.23 -3.61
C THR A 106 2.74 -0.04 -3.27
N SER A 107 3.20 -0.77 -4.31
CA SER A 107 4.10 -1.91 -4.15
C SER A 107 3.59 -2.95 -3.13
N PHE A 108 4.33 -3.20 -2.04
CA PHE A 108 3.92 -4.06 -0.93
C PHE A 108 2.57 -3.65 -0.31
N GLY A 109 2.30 -2.35 -0.19
CA GLY A 109 0.99 -1.89 0.27
C GLY A 109 -0.14 -2.33 -0.65
N GLY A 110 0.11 -2.39 -1.97
CA GLY A 110 -0.83 -2.93 -2.96
C GLY A 110 -1.11 -4.42 -2.74
N TYR A 111 -0.06 -5.22 -2.49
CA TYR A 111 -0.19 -6.61 -2.10
C TYR A 111 -1.05 -6.78 -0.84
N LEU A 112 -0.77 -6.00 0.20
CA LEU A 112 -1.51 -6.08 1.47
C LEU A 112 -2.98 -5.71 1.33
N VAL A 113 -3.30 -4.67 0.55
CA VAL A 113 -4.70 -4.29 0.29
C VAL A 113 -5.43 -5.38 -0.49
N LEU A 114 -4.83 -5.94 -1.54
CA LEU A 114 -5.42 -7.04 -2.30
C LEU A 114 -5.61 -8.29 -1.42
N LYS A 115 -4.61 -8.64 -0.60
CA LYS A 115 -4.74 -9.73 0.36
C LYS A 115 -5.92 -9.49 1.31
N TYR A 116 -5.99 -8.30 1.90
CA TYR A 116 -7.03 -7.95 2.87
C TYR A 116 -8.45 -8.07 2.27
N ILE A 117 -8.69 -7.48 1.10
CA ILE A 117 -10.04 -7.51 0.50
C ILE A 117 -10.47 -8.91 0.11
N SER A 118 -9.54 -9.79 -0.28
CA SER A 118 -9.86 -11.18 -0.63
C SER A 118 -10.17 -12.07 0.58
N GLU A 119 -9.77 -11.66 1.79
CA GLU A 119 -9.99 -12.42 3.04
C GLU A 119 -11.12 -11.85 3.89
N HIS A 120 -11.31 -10.53 3.87
CA HIS A 120 -12.22 -9.82 4.78
C HIS A 120 -13.36 -9.08 4.07
N GLY A 121 -13.38 -9.10 2.72
CA GLY A 121 -14.29 -8.29 1.91
C GLY A 121 -13.77 -6.87 1.70
N ASN A 122 -14.32 -6.18 0.71
CA ASN A 122 -13.85 -4.87 0.26
C ASN A 122 -14.55 -3.71 1.00
N PRO A 123 -13.85 -2.98 1.89
CA PRO A 123 -14.38 -1.78 2.56
C PRO A 123 -14.25 -0.50 1.71
N PHE A 124 -13.59 -0.56 0.57
CA PHE A 124 -13.26 0.58 -0.26
C PHE A 124 -14.22 0.72 -1.43
N ARG A 125 -14.65 1.94 -1.71
CA ARG A 125 -15.43 2.23 -2.91
C ARG A 125 -14.59 2.06 -4.18
N LYS A 126 -13.30 2.49 -4.14
CA LYS A 126 -12.33 2.27 -5.21
C LYS A 126 -10.92 2.14 -4.65
N ILE A 127 -10.10 1.38 -5.35
CA ILE A 127 -8.73 1.06 -4.99
C ILE A 127 -7.83 1.38 -6.18
N ALA A 128 -6.89 2.31 -6.03
CA ALA A 128 -5.84 2.56 -7.02
C ALA A 128 -4.52 1.96 -6.53
N LEU A 129 -3.91 1.13 -7.35
CA LEU A 129 -2.68 0.41 -7.04
C LEU A 129 -1.56 0.92 -7.95
N ARG A 130 -0.47 1.41 -7.36
CA ARG A 130 0.72 1.78 -8.12
C ARG A 130 1.81 0.74 -7.96
N CYS A 131 2.22 0.11 -9.06
CA CYS A 131 3.22 -0.96 -9.09
C CYS A 131 2.98 -2.02 -8.00
N PRO A 132 1.77 -2.61 -7.88
CA PRO A 132 1.48 -3.56 -6.82
C PRO A 132 2.39 -4.79 -6.95
N ALA A 133 2.98 -5.22 -5.83
CA ALA A 133 3.82 -6.42 -5.80
C ALA A 133 2.95 -7.68 -5.75
N VAL A 134 2.25 -7.99 -6.83
CA VAL A 134 1.29 -9.11 -6.90
C VAL A 134 1.96 -10.47 -6.68
N ASP A 135 3.25 -10.56 -6.94
CA ASP A 135 4.12 -11.71 -6.68
C ASP A 135 5.12 -11.41 -5.54
N MET A 136 4.62 -10.90 -4.41
CA MET A 136 5.42 -10.32 -3.33
C MET A 136 6.53 -11.26 -2.80
N TYR A 137 6.32 -12.57 -2.78
CA TYR A 137 7.38 -13.52 -2.41
C TYR A 137 8.59 -13.42 -3.36
N ASP A 138 8.32 -13.44 -4.67
CA ASP A 138 9.39 -13.36 -5.69
C ASP A 138 10.03 -11.97 -5.69
N VAL A 139 9.25 -10.89 -5.57
CA VAL A 139 9.76 -9.51 -5.45
C VAL A 139 10.69 -9.39 -4.25
N LEU A 140 10.30 -9.90 -3.08
CA LEU A 140 11.13 -9.82 -1.88
C LEU A 140 12.43 -10.62 -2.04
N THR A 141 12.32 -11.85 -2.51
CA THR A 141 13.46 -12.79 -2.55
C THR A 141 14.43 -12.57 -3.72
N ARG A 142 13.95 -12.02 -4.85
CA ARG A 142 14.76 -11.83 -6.07
C ARG A 142 15.15 -10.39 -6.34
N SER A 143 14.29 -9.43 -6.01
CA SER A 143 14.53 -8.02 -6.34
C SER A 143 15.01 -7.18 -5.15
N ILE A 144 14.60 -7.51 -3.91
CA ILE A 144 14.91 -6.72 -2.72
C ILE A 144 16.03 -7.34 -1.89
N MET A 145 16.00 -8.65 -1.68
CA MET A 145 17.03 -9.35 -0.91
C MET A 145 18.33 -9.51 -1.68
N LYS A 146 19.44 -9.52 -0.94
CA LYS A 146 20.74 -9.98 -1.43
C LYS A 146 20.84 -11.48 -1.29
N ASN A 147 21.69 -12.12 -2.10
CA ASN A 147 21.83 -13.58 -2.13
C ASN A 147 22.12 -14.22 -0.75
N ASP A 148 23.00 -13.60 0.06
CA ASP A 148 23.34 -14.09 1.39
C ASP A 148 22.21 -13.90 2.42
N GLU A 149 21.34 -12.91 2.23
CA GLU A 149 20.24 -12.60 3.14
C GLU A 149 19.20 -13.73 3.13
N TYR A 150 18.83 -14.23 1.95
CA TYR A 150 17.92 -15.37 1.81
C TYR A 150 18.45 -16.63 2.51
N ASP A 151 19.71 -17.01 2.25
CA ASP A 151 20.34 -18.18 2.85
C ASP A 151 20.40 -18.10 4.38
N ARG A 152 20.64 -16.91 4.92
CA ARG A 152 20.65 -16.66 6.37
C ARG A 152 19.28 -16.84 6.99
N ILE A 153 18.23 -16.36 6.31
CA ILE A 153 16.85 -16.52 6.76
C ILE A 153 16.47 -18.01 6.73
N MET A 154 16.82 -18.72 5.67
CA MET A 154 16.53 -20.16 5.57
C MET A 154 17.26 -20.99 6.63
N LYS A 155 18.38 -20.49 7.16
CA LYS A 155 19.09 -21.05 8.34
C LYS A 155 18.50 -20.58 9.68
N GLY A 156 17.32 -19.94 9.69
CA GLY A 156 16.59 -19.51 10.88
C GLY A 156 17.07 -18.20 11.52
N LYS A 157 17.84 -17.37 10.79
CA LYS A 157 18.26 -16.06 11.28
C LYS A 157 17.27 -14.99 10.88
N ASP A 158 17.00 -14.04 11.79
CA ASP A 158 16.33 -12.80 11.47
C ASP A 158 17.29 -11.86 10.74
N VAL A 159 16.92 -11.34 9.58
CA VAL A 159 17.80 -10.55 8.73
C VAL A 159 17.16 -9.20 8.39
N GLN A 160 17.95 -8.13 8.46
CA GLN A 160 17.53 -6.80 8.00
C GLN A 160 17.63 -6.71 6.49
N VAL A 161 16.50 -6.57 5.81
CA VAL A 161 16.34 -6.54 4.35
C VAL A 161 15.76 -5.20 3.90
N GLY A 162 16.20 -4.70 2.76
CA GLY A 162 15.70 -3.47 2.15
C GLY A 162 16.80 -2.60 1.60
N PHE A 163 16.42 -1.47 0.98
CA PHE A 163 17.34 -0.49 0.40
C PHE A 163 17.81 0.53 1.45
N ASP A 164 17.33 1.76 1.38
CA ASP A 164 17.70 2.85 2.29
C ASP A 164 17.21 2.60 3.73
N ARG A 165 16.08 1.95 3.86
CA ARG A 165 15.51 1.51 5.13
C ARG A 165 15.39 0.00 5.13
N LYS A 166 15.55 -0.60 6.31
CA LYS A 166 15.57 -2.05 6.46
C LYS A 166 14.48 -2.51 7.42
N ILE A 167 13.87 -3.64 7.06
CA ILE A 167 12.87 -4.35 7.83
C ILE A 167 13.46 -5.69 8.25
N ILE A 168 13.18 -6.14 9.47
CA ILE A 168 13.57 -7.50 9.90
C ILE A 168 12.63 -8.50 9.24
N VAL A 169 13.19 -9.30 8.34
CA VAL A 169 12.52 -10.40 7.65
C VAL A 169 12.89 -11.70 8.33
N THR A 170 11.89 -12.53 8.57
CA THR A 170 12.00 -13.84 9.20
C THR A 170 11.63 -14.93 8.22
N ARG A 171 11.99 -16.19 8.53
CA ARG A 171 11.54 -17.35 7.76
C ARG A 171 9.99 -17.44 7.76
N LYS A 172 9.36 -17.18 8.91
CA LYS A 172 7.89 -17.15 9.03
C LYS A 172 7.26 -16.21 7.98
N LEU A 173 7.78 -14.98 7.83
CA LEU A 173 7.27 -14.06 6.81
C LEU A 173 7.42 -14.62 5.39
N LEU A 174 8.55 -15.25 5.06
CA LEU A 174 8.72 -15.86 3.73
C LEU A 174 7.72 -16.98 3.49
N ASP A 175 7.49 -17.84 4.48
CA ASP A 175 6.51 -18.92 4.41
C ASP A 175 5.09 -18.35 4.27
N GLU A 176 4.73 -17.29 5.01
CA GLU A 176 3.45 -16.58 4.91
C GLU A 176 3.24 -15.97 3.51
N LEU A 177 4.23 -15.26 2.96
CA LEU A 177 4.15 -14.66 1.63
C LEU A 177 3.96 -15.73 0.54
N LYS A 178 4.62 -16.87 0.68
CA LYS A 178 4.48 -17.99 -0.25
C LYS A 178 3.09 -18.63 -0.19
N THR A 179 2.54 -18.76 1.01
CA THR A 179 1.19 -19.33 1.22
C THR A 179 0.08 -18.36 0.80
N ASN A 180 0.32 -17.06 0.96
CA ASN A 180 -0.63 -16.00 0.61
C ASN A 180 -0.32 -15.37 -0.76
N ASP A 181 -0.11 -16.20 -1.78
CA ASP A 181 0.04 -15.73 -3.16
C ASP A 181 -1.31 -15.24 -3.70
N ILE A 182 -1.45 -13.92 -3.80
CA ILE A 182 -2.68 -13.26 -4.23
C ILE A 182 -3.02 -13.50 -5.71
N ARG A 183 -2.07 -13.97 -6.52
CA ARG A 183 -2.32 -14.34 -7.92
C ARG A 183 -3.22 -15.57 -8.07
N GLN A 184 -3.38 -16.35 -6.99
CA GLN A 184 -4.25 -17.52 -6.94
C GLN A 184 -5.65 -17.20 -6.44
N ARG A 185 -5.95 -15.92 -6.19
CA ARG A 185 -7.24 -15.44 -5.71
C ARG A 185 -8.01 -14.76 -6.83
N ASP A 186 -9.32 -14.71 -6.68
CA ASP A 186 -10.24 -14.12 -7.64
C ASP A 186 -10.62 -12.68 -7.21
N TYR A 187 -10.56 -11.75 -8.16
CA TYR A 187 -10.94 -10.35 -7.96
C TYR A 187 -11.94 -9.86 -9.01
N LEU A 188 -12.60 -10.77 -9.74
CA LEU A 188 -13.51 -10.41 -10.84
C LEU A 188 -14.70 -9.57 -10.35
N GLU A 189 -15.24 -9.87 -9.16
CA GLU A 189 -16.34 -9.09 -8.59
C GLU A 189 -15.93 -7.67 -8.20
N GLU A 190 -14.64 -7.44 -7.96
CA GLU A 190 -14.08 -6.14 -7.56
C GLU A 190 -13.38 -5.41 -8.72
N ALA A 191 -13.33 -6.00 -9.90
CA ALA A 191 -12.53 -5.50 -11.03
C ALA A 191 -12.81 -4.03 -11.38
N GLU A 192 -14.07 -3.61 -11.42
CA GLU A 192 -14.49 -2.24 -11.71
C GLU A 192 -14.08 -1.24 -10.63
N ASN A 193 -13.79 -1.74 -9.42
CA ASN A 193 -13.39 -0.94 -8.26
C ASN A 193 -11.87 -0.88 -8.09
N ILE A 194 -11.09 -1.52 -8.96
CA ILE A 194 -9.63 -1.59 -8.88
C ILE A 194 -9.02 -0.99 -10.16
N LEU A 195 -8.00 -0.14 -9.98
CA LEU A 195 -7.15 0.37 -11.05
C LEU A 195 -5.69 0.04 -10.73
N ILE A 196 -4.96 -0.51 -11.70
CA ILE A 196 -3.50 -0.68 -11.62
C ILE A 196 -2.81 0.34 -12.51
N ILE A 197 -1.85 1.07 -11.94
CA ILE A 197 -0.95 2.01 -12.63
C ILE A 197 0.47 1.48 -12.48
N HIS A 198 1.17 1.19 -13.58
CA HIS A 198 2.49 0.57 -13.49
C HIS A 198 3.51 1.23 -14.42
N GLY A 199 4.73 1.43 -13.94
CA GLY A 199 5.82 1.98 -14.72
C GLY A 199 6.45 0.94 -15.65
N THR A 200 6.63 1.27 -16.95
CA THR A 200 7.19 0.30 -17.91
C THR A 200 8.68 0.02 -17.72
N ALA A 201 9.38 0.84 -16.90
CA ALA A 201 10.78 0.65 -16.52
C ALA A 201 10.95 0.31 -15.03
N ASP A 202 9.96 -0.37 -14.44
CA ASP A 202 10.00 -0.81 -13.05
C ASP A 202 11.04 -1.92 -12.88
N GLU A 203 12.09 -1.62 -12.12
CA GLU A 203 13.22 -2.52 -11.85
C GLU A 203 13.05 -3.40 -10.61
N VAL A 204 11.96 -3.20 -9.85
CA VAL A 204 11.69 -3.92 -8.59
C VAL A 204 10.55 -4.91 -8.75
N VAL A 205 9.40 -4.43 -9.22
CA VAL A 205 8.21 -5.27 -9.49
C VAL A 205 8.08 -5.47 -10.99
N PRO A 206 8.15 -6.71 -11.49
CA PRO A 206 8.06 -6.98 -12.91
C PRO A 206 6.74 -6.45 -13.50
N PHE A 207 6.86 -5.57 -14.51
CA PHE A 207 5.72 -4.98 -15.20
C PHE A 207 4.74 -6.04 -15.74
N ASP A 208 5.29 -7.09 -16.35
CA ASP A 208 4.49 -8.17 -16.93
C ASP A 208 3.71 -8.98 -15.91
N SER A 209 4.22 -9.12 -14.67
CA SER A 209 3.49 -9.78 -13.58
C SER A 209 2.20 -9.03 -13.23
N SER A 210 2.29 -7.71 -13.07
CA SER A 210 1.12 -6.89 -12.75
C SER A 210 0.16 -6.77 -13.93
N ARG A 211 0.68 -6.73 -15.17
CA ARG A 211 -0.16 -6.73 -16.37
C ARG A 211 -0.94 -8.03 -16.51
N ALA A 212 -0.27 -9.18 -16.39
CA ALA A 212 -0.94 -10.48 -16.45
C ALA A 212 -1.97 -10.66 -15.30
N PHE A 213 -1.66 -10.15 -14.11
CA PHE A 213 -2.63 -10.13 -13.00
C PHE A 213 -3.87 -9.31 -13.33
N ALA A 214 -3.70 -8.12 -13.92
CA ALA A 214 -4.81 -7.27 -14.33
C ALA A 214 -5.65 -7.94 -15.43
N GLU A 215 -5.01 -8.50 -16.46
CA GLU A 215 -5.69 -9.22 -17.55
C GLU A 215 -6.51 -10.41 -17.04
N ASN A 216 -5.95 -11.21 -16.13
CA ASN A 216 -6.62 -12.38 -15.57
C ASN A 216 -7.84 -12.02 -14.69
N ASN A 217 -7.87 -10.84 -14.11
CA ASN A 217 -8.94 -10.36 -13.24
C ASN A 217 -9.81 -9.27 -13.87
N VAL A 218 -9.60 -8.95 -15.15
CA VAL A 218 -10.34 -7.90 -15.89
C VAL A 218 -10.25 -6.52 -15.22
N ILE A 219 -9.11 -6.24 -14.58
CA ILE A 219 -8.83 -4.98 -13.88
C ILE A 219 -8.26 -3.95 -14.88
N ASP A 220 -8.71 -2.71 -14.79
CA ASP A 220 -8.16 -1.60 -15.58
C ASP A 220 -6.66 -1.40 -15.28
N PHE A 221 -5.85 -1.35 -16.36
CA PHE A 221 -4.40 -1.25 -16.28
C PHE A 221 -3.87 -0.08 -17.10
N ILE A 222 -3.16 0.84 -16.45
CA ILE A 222 -2.54 2.02 -17.09
C ILE A 222 -1.02 1.92 -17.03
N PRO A 223 -0.33 1.67 -18.15
CA PRO A 223 1.12 1.75 -18.22
C PRO A 223 1.57 3.22 -18.20
N VAL A 224 2.61 3.52 -17.40
CA VAL A 224 3.29 4.82 -17.43
C VAL A 224 4.66 4.64 -18.05
N GLU A 225 4.80 5.14 -19.27
CA GLU A 225 6.00 4.94 -20.10
C GLU A 225 7.27 5.47 -19.43
N LYS A 226 8.31 4.64 -19.37
CA LYS A 226 9.62 4.92 -18.75
C LYS A 226 9.59 5.27 -17.25
N ALA A 227 8.48 5.06 -16.56
CA ALA A 227 8.44 5.25 -15.12
C ALA A 227 9.15 4.09 -14.40
N ASP A 228 10.01 4.42 -13.44
CA ASP A 228 10.66 3.51 -12.51
C ASP A 228 9.71 3.09 -11.37
N HIS A 229 10.09 2.12 -10.56
CA HIS A 229 9.29 1.64 -9.43
C HIS A 229 8.84 2.76 -8.47
N ARG A 230 9.73 3.68 -8.16
CA ARG A 230 9.50 4.77 -7.20
C ARG A 230 8.80 5.98 -7.81
N PHE A 231 8.66 6.03 -9.13
CA PHE A 231 8.17 7.21 -9.85
C PHE A 231 8.98 8.45 -9.46
N GLN A 232 10.30 8.33 -9.53
CA GLN A 232 11.22 9.42 -9.13
C GLN A 232 11.04 10.66 -9.98
N ASN A 233 10.73 10.50 -11.26
CA ASN A 233 10.40 11.62 -12.13
C ASN A 233 9.07 12.27 -11.69
N PRO A 234 9.06 13.58 -11.36
CA PRO A 234 7.84 14.29 -10.93
C PRO A 234 6.69 14.23 -11.96
N ALA A 235 7.01 14.19 -13.26
CA ALA A 235 6.00 14.07 -14.30
C ALA A 235 5.27 12.73 -14.23
N HIS A 236 6.00 11.63 -14.02
CA HIS A 236 5.40 10.29 -13.85
C HIS A 236 4.52 10.24 -12.59
N ARG A 237 4.99 10.77 -11.45
CA ARG A 237 4.17 10.88 -10.24
C ARG A 237 2.91 11.70 -10.44
N SER A 238 3.05 12.83 -11.14
CA SER A 238 1.90 13.68 -11.45
C SER A 238 0.87 12.97 -12.32
N ALA A 239 1.33 12.19 -13.32
CA ALA A 239 0.46 11.37 -14.16
C ALA A 239 -0.27 10.30 -13.34
N ALA A 240 0.46 9.52 -12.51
CA ALA A 240 -0.15 8.51 -11.64
C ALA A 240 -1.19 9.11 -10.69
N ASN A 241 -0.86 10.25 -10.06
CA ASN A 241 -1.81 10.94 -9.19
C ASN A 241 -3.04 11.44 -9.95
N LYS A 242 -2.87 11.91 -11.20
CA LYS A 242 -3.99 12.33 -12.05
C LYS A 242 -4.91 11.15 -12.35
N TYR A 243 -4.38 10.02 -12.84
CA TYR A 243 -5.16 8.81 -13.13
C TYR A 243 -5.89 8.30 -11.89
N THR A 244 -5.22 8.29 -10.72
CA THR A 244 -5.85 7.92 -9.45
C THR A 244 -7.04 8.80 -9.11
N LEU A 245 -6.91 10.14 -9.23
CA LEU A 245 -7.98 11.07 -8.88
C LEU A 245 -9.13 11.07 -9.90
N GLU A 246 -8.84 10.80 -11.17
CA GLU A 246 -9.86 10.59 -12.21
C GLU A 246 -10.64 9.31 -11.94
N PHE A 247 -9.95 8.23 -11.60
CA PHE A 247 -10.58 6.95 -11.27
C PHE A 247 -11.43 7.04 -9.99
N PHE A 248 -10.96 7.71 -8.94
CA PHE A 248 -11.72 7.83 -7.69
C PHE A 248 -13.02 8.62 -7.87
N ASP A 249 -13.04 9.61 -8.76
CA ASP A 249 -14.22 10.42 -9.09
C ASP A 249 -15.04 10.84 -7.84
N MET A 250 -14.37 11.46 -6.87
CA MET A 250 -14.93 11.83 -5.57
C MET A 250 -15.72 13.16 -5.69
N GLN A 251 -16.74 13.21 -6.52
CA GLN A 251 -17.62 14.38 -6.62
C GLN A 251 -18.45 14.61 -5.37
#